data_9e6e2e6e97ba946ecf67a885a74d1e98
#
_entry.id   9e6e2e6e97ba946ecf67a885a74d1e98
#
_cell.length_a   1.000
_cell.length_b   1.000
_cell.length_c   1.000
_cell.angle_alpha   90.00
_cell.angle_beta   90.00
_cell.angle_gamma   90.00
#
_symmetry.space_group_name_H-M   'P 1'
#
loop_
_entity.id
_entity.type
_entity.pdbx_description
1 polymer ?
#
loop_
_entity_poly.entity_id
_entity_poly.type
_entity_poly.pdbx_seq_one_letter_code
_entity_poly.pdbx_strand_id
1 'polypeptide(L)'
;MSVPYARLGAVTDADPSLLPPQVEAGPALTADDLVNLTGGRTLVRSDRRIRRAAVDSRSVVPGGLFVALPGERTDGHVHVRDAIERGAAAILVTRPVPDPDPAADVTIVQVADGLSALAAVAAGWRRRFRPLVVGVTGSIAKTSTKEAVAAVLARRFTTLRSEGNRNNEVGLPLTILDLGPEYEAAVLEMGMYVGGEIADLARVALPAIGVVTAVQAVHLSRIGSLEAIERAKGELLEALPVGGTAVLNADDPIVRGMGDRTAARVLTYGFAADADVGAEAVTSRGLDGMTFTLRLPGGRHAAQIPTLGGLSVHNGLAAAAAGLAAGLTTDEILAGLRDGWSAPHRVQTVRAGGVVLIDDTYNASPGSMVAALDLLAGLPGRRIAVLGEMLELGERHDDGHRVVGEAAGGIVDRLIVVGDGATGIADGARSGGLDPSHITAVRDLEAALDHLRPRLRDGDVVLFKASRGIGLERLVESLRAELGPAT
;
A
#
# COMPACT_ATOMS: atom_id res chain seq x y z
N MET A 1 -30.15 -10.19 -4.98
CA MET A 1 -29.12 -11.25 -4.86
C MET A 1 -27.90 -10.58 -4.28
N SER A 2 -27.64 -10.81 -3.01
CA SER A 2 -26.50 -10.26 -2.27
C SER A 2 -25.21 -10.91 -2.76
N VAL A 3 -24.30 -10.11 -3.31
CA VAL A 3 -22.96 -10.54 -3.68
C VAL A 3 -22.17 -10.77 -2.39
N PRO A 4 -21.51 -11.93 -2.19
CA PRO A 4 -20.74 -12.16 -0.96
C PRO A 4 -19.48 -11.28 -0.94
N TYR A 5 -19.25 -10.66 0.20
CA TYR A 5 -18.06 -9.88 0.54
C TYR A 5 -16.77 -10.66 0.23
N ALA A 6 -15.94 -10.12 -0.63
CA ALA A 6 -14.68 -10.71 -1.02
C ALA A 6 -13.54 -10.13 -0.16
N ARG A 7 -13.00 -11.00 0.70
CA ARG A 7 -11.61 -11.05 1.20
C ARG A 7 -11.03 -9.82 1.89
N LEU A 8 -11.26 -9.73 3.19
CA LEU A 8 -10.35 -9.07 4.12
C LEU A 8 -9.01 -9.85 4.10
N GLY A 9 -8.02 -9.32 3.42
CA GLY A 9 -6.64 -9.80 3.61
C GLY A 9 -6.29 -9.65 5.09
N ALA A 10 -5.62 -10.66 5.67
CA ALA A 10 -5.25 -10.67 7.07
C ALA A 10 -4.52 -9.35 7.42
N VAL A 11 -5.05 -8.61 8.39
CA VAL A 11 -4.35 -7.52 9.04
C VAL A 11 -3.19 -8.16 9.79
N THR A 12 -1.97 -7.99 9.29
CA THR A 12 -0.77 -8.45 9.97
C THR A 12 -0.61 -7.68 11.27
N ASP A 13 -0.20 -8.37 12.33
CA ASP A 13 0.04 -7.83 13.67
C ASP A 13 0.91 -6.57 13.57
N ALA A 14 0.33 -5.42 13.92
CA ALA A 14 1.09 -4.20 14.12
C ALA A 14 1.91 -4.36 15.41
N ASP A 15 3.21 -4.10 15.33
CA ASP A 15 4.10 -4.10 16.50
C ASP A 15 3.59 -3.07 17.51
N PRO A 16 3.21 -3.48 18.74
CA PRO A 16 2.70 -2.56 19.77
C PRO A 16 3.72 -1.47 20.16
N SER A 17 5.02 -1.69 19.90
CA SER A 17 6.09 -0.72 20.22
C SER A 17 6.13 0.48 19.28
N LEU A 18 5.42 0.42 18.13
CA LEU A 18 5.31 1.49 17.14
C LEU A 18 4.12 2.45 17.42
N LEU A 19 3.36 2.22 18.47
CA LEU A 19 2.27 3.10 18.84
C LEU A 19 2.82 4.39 19.46
N PRO A 20 2.42 5.59 19.00
CA PRO A 20 2.82 6.84 19.64
C PRO A 20 2.31 6.87 21.11
N PRO A 21 3.01 7.57 22.01
CA PRO A 21 2.69 7.60 23.43
C PRO A 21 1.24 8.04 23.66
N GLN A 22 0.61 7.50 24.71
CA GLN A 22 -0.76 7.84 25.10
C GLN A 22 -0.86 9.34 25.40
N VAL A 23 -1.55 10.07 24.55
CA VAL A 23 -1.92 11.47 24.81
C VAL A 23 -3.22 11.45 25.59
N GLU A 24 -3.16 11.51 26.93
CA GLU A 24 -4.35 11.54 27.78
C GLU A 24 -5.17 12.83 27.64
N ALA A 25 -4.56 13.91 27.15
CA ALA A 25 -5.20 15.21 26.91
C ALA A 25 -5.30 15.51 25.42
N GLY A 26 -6.49 15.41 24.84
CA GLY A 26 -6.74 15.74 23.42
C GLY A 26 -8.19 15.48 23.02
N PRO A 27 -8.59 15.83 21.79
CA PRO A 27 -9.93 15.59 21.30
C PRO A 27 -10.26 14.09 21.37
N ALA A 28 -11.50 13.80 21.73
CA ALA A 28 -12.03 12.45 21.86
C ALA A 28 -13.51 12.46 21.46
N LEU A 29 -14.02 11.31 21.05
CA LEU A 29 -15.44 11.10 20.85
C LEU A 29 -16.13 10.77 22.18
N THR A 30 -17.43 11.05 22.25
CA THR A 30 -18.31 10.69 23.34
C THR A 30 -19.36 9.69 22.86
N ALA A 31 -20.13 9.11 23.79
CA ALA A 31 -21.29 8.27 23.44
C ALA A 31 -22.28 9.02 22.54
N ASP A 32 -22.56 10.30 22.84
CA ASP A 32 -23.45 11.13 22.03
C ASP A 32 -22.91 11.40 20.63
N ASP A 33 -21.60 11.59 20.49
CA ASP A 33 -20.98 11.69 19.16
C ASP A 33 -21.23 10.44 18.33
N LEU A 34 -21.05 9.24 18.91
CA LEU A 34 -21.29 7.99 18.18
C LEU A 34 -22.76 7.89 17.73
N VAL A 35 -23.70 8.17 18.60
CA VAL A 35 -25.14 8.14 18.27
C VAL A 35 -25.46 9.15 17.16
N ASN A 36 -25.00 10.38 17.31
CA ASN A 36 -25.28 11.46 16.35
C ASN A 36 -24.66 11.18 14.96
N LEU A 37 -23.45 10.62 14.93
CA LEU A 37 -22.73 10.33 13.68
C LEU A 37 -23.31 9.09 12.96
N THR A 38 -23.74 8.08 13.72
CA THR A 38 -24.15 6.79 13.15
C THR A 38 -25.68 6.65 13.01
N GLY A 39 -26.46 7.49 13.67
CA GLY A 39 -27.90 7.29 13.83
C GLY A 39 -28.26 6.05 14.67
N GLY A 40 -27.29 5.50 15.40
CA GLY A 40 -27.44 4.29 16.19
C GLY A 40 -28.22 4.50 17.48
N ARG A 41 -28.59 3.40 18.12
CA ARG A 41 -29.29 3.38 19.41
C ARG A 41 -28.33 2.92 20.51
N THR A 42 -28.20 3.70 21.58
CA THR A 42 -27.43 3.31 22.75
C THR A 42 -28.07 2.11 23.47
N LEU A 43 -27.33 1.04 23.67
CA LEU A 43 -27.73 -0.11 24.48
C LEU A 43 -27.16 0.01 25.90
N VAL A 44 -25.89 0.42 26.02
CA VAL A 44 -25.18 0.69 27.28
C VAL A 44 -24.46 2.02 27.13
N ARG A 45 -24.40 2.82 28.18
CA ARG A 45 -23.77 4.15 28.16
C ARG A 45 -22.67 4.23 29.22
N SER A 46 -21.53 4.79 28.81
CA SER A 46 -20.42 5.20 29.66
C SER A 46 -20.01 6.63 29.29
N ASP A 47 -19.40 7.34 30.22
CA ASP A 47 -18.84 8.68 29.98
C ASP A 47 -17.35 8.64 29.58
N ARG A 48 -16.81 7.44 29.38
CA ARG A 48 -15.42 7.27 28.91
C ARG A 48 -15.20 7.95 27.57
N ARG A 49 -14.05 8.57 27.44
CA ARG A 49 -13.59 9.19 26.20
C ARG A 49 -13.13 8.12 25.22
N ILE A 50 -13.50 8.30 23.96
CA ILE A 50 -13.29 7.33 22.88
C ILE A 50 -12.24 7.88 21.93
N ARG A 51 -11.17 7.12 21.71
CA ARG A 51 -10.08 7.46 20.78
C ARG A 51 -9.66 6.22 20.04
N ARG A 52 -9.21 6.41 18.78
CA ARG A 52 -8.82 5.32 17.90
C ARG A 52 -9.94 4.31 17.68
N ALA A 53 -9.77 3.43 16.74
CA ALA A 53 -10.71 2.34 16.50
C ALA A 53 -10.00 1.07 16.04
N ALA A 54 -10.65 -0.07 16.29
CA ALA A 54 -10.21 -1.37 15.82
C ALA A 54 -11.42 -2.19 15.36
N VAL A 55 -11.19 -3.08 14.39
CA VAL A 55 -12.13 -4.10 13.94
C VAL A 55 -11.67 -5.52 14.35
N ASP A 56 -10.43 -5.64 14.85
CA ASP A 56 -9.87 -6.83 15.46
C ASP A 56 -9.76 -6.57 16.95
N SER A 57 -10.39 -7.42 17.77
CA SER A 57 -10.39 -7.27 19.23
C SER A 57 -8.99 -7.27 19.83
N ARG A 58 -8.05 -8.00 19.21
CA ARG A 58 -6.64 -8.09 19.63
C ARG A 58 -5.89 -6.76 19.48
N SER A 59 -6.34 -5.91 18.55
CA SER A 59 -5.79 -4.58 18.27
C SER A 59 -6.47 -3.45 19.08
N VAL A 60 -7.42 -3.78 19.93
CA VAL A 60 -8.08 -2.80 20.80
C VAL A 60 -7.09 -2.27 21.83
N VAL A 61 -7.00 -0.95 21.93
CA VAL A 61 -6.24 -0.25 22.98
C VAL A 61 -7.18 0.32 24.04
N PRO A 62 -6.74 0.52 25.29
CA PRO A 62 -7.56 1.15 26.32
C PRO A 62 -8.13 2.50 25.86
N GLY A 63 -9.43 2.69 26.01
CA GLY A 63 -10.13 3.87 25.51
C GLY A 63 -10.53 3.79 24.02
N GLY A 64 -10.27 2.67 23.34
CA GLY A 64 -10.58 2.49 21.93
C GLY A 64 -12.05 2.22 21.63
N LEU A 65 -12.42 2.43 20.35
CA LEU A 65 -13.69 1.99 19.75
C LEU A 65 -13.46 0.62 19.10
N PHE A 66 -14.25 -0.38 19.47
CA PHE A 66 -14.31 -1.64 18.74
C PHE A 66 -15.54 -1.65 17.82
N VAL A 67 -15.35 -1.96 16.55
CA VAL A 67 -16.44 -2.12 15.59
C VAL A 67 -16.59 -3.59 15.25
N ALA A 68 -17.67 -4.21 15.69
CA ALA A 68 -17.96 -5.61 15.45
C ALA A 68 -18.45 -5.82 14.02
N LEU A 69 -17.56 -6.20 13.11
CA LEU A 69 -17.87 -6.51 11.71
C LEU A 69 -17.96 -8.01 11.49
N PRO A 70 -18.88 -8.48 10.62
CA PRO A 70 -18.85 -9.84 10.14
C PRO A 70 -17.61 -10.03 9.24
N GLY A 71 -16.78 -11.01 9.54
CA GLY A 71 -15.60 -11.37 8.75
C GLY A 71 -15.74 -12.73 8.07
N GLU A 72 -14.81 -13.10 7.20
CA GLU A 72 -14.81 -14.38 6.47
C GLU A 72 -14.63 -15.60 7.40
N ARG A 73 -13.82 -15.46 8.45
CA ARG A 73 -13.47 -16.57 9.37
C ARG A 73 -14.22 -16.53 10.67
N THR A 74 -14.63 -15.37 11.12
CA THR A 74 -15.30 -15.16 12.39
C THR A 74 -16.13 -13.87 12.34
N ASP A 75 -17.18 -13.82 13.16
CA ASP A 75 -18.00 -12.62 13.33
C ASP A 75 -17.45 -11.81 14.51
N GLY A 76 -17.15 -10.53 14.28
CA GLY A 76 -16.66 -9.61 15.32
C GLY A 76 -17.52 -9.54 16.58
N HIS A 77 -18.82 -9.82 16.47
CA HIS A 77 -19.74 -9.82 17.62
C HIS A 77 -19.38 -10.87 18.68
N VAL A 78 -18.74 -11.98 18.30
CA VAL A 78 -18.29 -13.00 19.29
C VAL A 78 -17.09 -12.55 20.10
N HIS A 79 -16.39 -11.50 19.63
CA HIS A 79 -15.19 -10.94 20.26
C HIS A 79 -15.46 -9.67 21.08
N VAL A 80 -16.72 -9.28 21.26
CA VAL A 80 -17.09 -8.08 22.03
C VAL A 80 -16.57 -8.17 23.45
N ARG A 81 -16.67 -9.32 24.12
CA ARG A 81 -16.17 -9.53 25.47
C ARG A 81 -14.65 -9.33 25.54
N ASP A 82 -13.89 -9.90 24.63
CA ASP A 82 -12.43 -9.73 24.56
C ASP A 82 -12.07 -8.24 24.35
N ALA A 83 -12.82 -7.52 23.50
CA ALA A 83 -12.61 -6.07 23.33
C ALA A 83 -12.86 -5.27 24.61
N ILE A 84 -13.89 -5.62 25.40
CA ILE A 84 -14.17 -5.00 26.71
C ILE A 84 -13.03 -5.29 27.70
N GLU A 85 -12.59 -6.54 27.81
CA GLU A 85 -11.51 -6.98 28.67
C GLU A 85 -10.19 -6.27 28.31
N ARG A 86 -9.97 -5.93 27.05
CA ARG A 86 -8.82 -5.13 26.57
C ARG A 86 -8.99 -3.62 26.77
N GLY A 87 -10.10 -3.19 27.34
CA GLY A 87 -10.32 -1.82 27.75
C GLY A 87 -10.99 -0.94 26.69
N ALA A 88 -11.74 -1.49 25.75
CA ALA A 88 -12.57 -0.69 24.85
C ALA A 88 -13.44 0.30 25.66
N ALA A 89 -13.49 1.55 25.24
CA ALA A 89 -14.41 2.56 25.79
C ALA A 89 -15.77 2.53 25.10
N ALA A 90 -15.81 2.07 23.84
CA ALA A 90 -17.06 1.95 23.10
C ALA A 90 -17.02 0.77 22.11
N ILE A 91 -18.23 0.30 21.75
CA ILE A 91 -18.45 -0.78 20.82
C ILE A 91 -19.60 -0.44 19.88
N LEU A 92 -19.41 -0.63 18.58
CA LEU A 92 -20.49 -0.62 17.59
C LEU A 92 -20.86 -2.06 17.25
N VAL A 93 -22.15 -2.37 17.32
CA VAL A 93 -22.71 -3.69 16.99
C VAL A 93 -23.90 -3.54 16.05
N THR A 94 -24.16 -4.55 15.20
CA THR A 94 -25.35 -4.55 14.32
C THR A 94 -26.51 -5.35 14.91
N ARG A 95 -26.26 -6.13 15.94
CA ARG A 95 -27.25 -6.95 16.66
C ARG A 95 -26.98 -6.92 18.17
N PRO A 96 -27.96 -7.24 19.02
CA PRO A 96 -27.75 -7.34 20.45
C PRO A 96 -26.62 -8.33 20.78
N VAL A 97 -25.78 -7.95 21.72
CA VAL A 97 -24.73 -8.82 22.27
C VAL A 97 -25.32 -9.53 23.50
N PRO A 98 -25.17 -10.85 23.61
CA PRO A 98 -25.58 -11.54 24.82
C PRO A 98 -24.80 -11.04 26.03
N ASP A 99 -25.54 -10.59 27.03
CA ASP A 99 -25.09 -10.30 28.40
C ASP A 99 -23.78 -9.49 28.51
N PRO A 100 -23.79 -8.20 28.08
CA PRO A 100 -22.68 -7.32 28.42
C PRO A 100 -22.66 -7.23 29.95
N ASP A 101 -21.50 -7.50 30.56
CA ASP A 101 -21.33 -7.33 32.01
C ASP A 101 -21.90 -5.96 32.42
N PRO A 102 -22.95 -5.90 33.26
CA PRO A 102 -23.53 -4.62 33.68
C PRO A 102 -22.54 -3.71 34.42
N ALA A 103 -21.44 -4.28 34.94
CA ALA A 103 -20.37 -3.54 35.58
C ALA A 103 -19.32 -3.02 34.58
N ALA A 104 -19.40 -3.39 33.31
CA ALA A 104 -18.44 -2.91 32.31
C ALA A 104 -18.69 -1.43 32.00
N ASP A 105 -17.70 -0.59 32.30
CA ASP A 105 -17.73 0.83 31.97
C ASP A 105 -17.42 1.04 30.46
N VAL A 106 -18.40 0.72 29.61
CA VAL A 106 -18.29 0.75 28.15
C VAL A 106 -19.59 1.29 27.53
N THR A 107 -19.45 2.07 26.45
CA THR A 107 -20.60 2.47 25.62
C THR A 107 -20.87 1.41 24.56
N ILE A 108 -22.09 0.91 24.44
CA ILE A 108 -22.50 0.01 23.35
C ILE A 108 -23.58 0.69 22.54
N VAL A 109 -23.33 0.87 21.23
CA VAL A 109 -24.28 1.47 20.29
C VAL A 109 -24.63 0.44 19.22
N GLN A 110 -25.91 0.19 19.07
CA GLN A 110 -26.44 -0.64 17.99
C GLN A 110 -26.68 0.23 16.75
N VAL A 111 -26.10 -0.19 15.62
CA VAL A 111 -26.17 0.46 14.31
C VAL A 111 -26.80 -0.46 13.27
N ALA A 112 -27.32 0.11 12.19
CA ALA A 112 -27.92 -0.66 11.11
C ALA A 112 -26.87 -1.44 10.29
N ASP A 113 -25.72 -0.79 10.03
CA ASP A 113 -24.60 -1.35 9.27
C ASP A 113 -23.28 -0.89 9.87
N GLY A 114 -22.37 -1.83 10.12
CA GLY A 114 -21.09 -1.57 10.81
C GLY A 114 -20.09 -0.81 9.95
N LEU A 115 -20.02 -1.06 8.64
CA LEU A 115 -19.10 -0.37 7.73
C LEU A 115 -19.53 1.08 7.53
N SER A 116 -20.81 1.30 7.28
CA SER A 116 -21.38 2.66 7.17
C SER A 116 -21.18 3.45 8.46
N ALA A 117 -21.35 2.81 9.62
CA ALA A 117 -21.13 3.43 10.92
C ALA A 117 -19.65 3.79 11.13
N LEU A 118 -18.72 2.89 10.79
CA LEU A 118 -17.29 3.16 10.85
C LEU A 118 -16.90 4.35 9.96
N ALA A 119 -17.38 4.37 8.71
CA ALA A 119 -17.15 5.48 7.79
C ALA A 119 -17.73 6.81 8.31
N ALA A 120 -18.94 6.80 8.88
CA ALA A 120 -19.59 7.98 9.46
C ALA A 120 -18.82 8.52 10.66
N VAL A 121 -18.36 7.64 11.57
CA VAL A 121 -17.52 8.03 12.72
C VAL A 121 -16.19 8.62 12.25
N ALA A 122 -15.53 7.99 11.28
CA ALA A 122 -14.28 8.49 10.71
C ALA A 122 -14.46 9.84 10.01
N ALA A 123 -15.52 10.02 9.22
CA ALA A 123 -15.83 11.30 8.58
C ALA A 123 -16.14 12.40 9.60
N GLY A 124 -16.86 12.09 10.69
CA GLY A 124 -17.09 13.01 11.79
C GLY A 124 -15.80 13.39 12.52
N TRP A 125 -14.93 12.42 12.76
CA TRP A 125 -13.62 12.61 13.37
C TRP A 125 -12.71 13.46 12.49
N ARG A 126 -12.62 13.14 11.18
CA ARG A 126 -11.84 13.88 10.18
C ARG A 126 -12.14 15.37 10.18
N ARG A 127 -13.40 15.76 10.32
CA ARG A 127 -13.84 17.16 10.31
C ARG A 127 -13.41 17.97 11.55
N ARG A 128 -12.90 17.32 12.59
CA ARG A 128 -12.36 18.00 13.79
C ARG A 128 -10.97 18.58 13.56
N PHE A 129 -10.29 18.17 12.47
CA PHE A 129 -8.93 18.56 12.14
C PHE A 129 -8.86 19.14 10.72
N ARG A 130 -7.76 19.84 10.42
CA ARG A 130 -7.53 20.48 9.13
C ARG A 130 -6.17 20.11 8.52
N PRO A 131 -5.74 18.85 8.49
CA PRO A 131 -4.51 18.46 7.84
C PRO A 131 -4.65 18.64 6.32
N LEU A 132 -3.51 18.84 5.66
CA LEU A 132 -3.41 18.68 4.21
C LEU A 132 -3.54 17.20 3.86
N VAL A 133 -4.61 16.80 3.18
CA VAL A 133 -4.79 15.40 2.81
C VAL A 133 -4.43 15.17 1.36
N VAL A 134 -3.57 14.18 1.11
CA VAL A 134 -3.23 13.66 -0.21
C VAL A 134 -3.85 12.27 -0.36
N GLY A 135 -4.75 12.11 -1.33
CA GLY A 135 -5.28 10.82 -1.77
C GLY A 135 -4.40 10.23 -2.87
N VAL A 136 -4.08 8.94 -2.80
CA VAL A 136 -3.27 8.24 -3.82
C VAL A 136 -4.02 7.03 -4.34
N THR A 137 -4.31 6.99 -5.64
CA THR A 137 -4.94 5.84 -6.30
C THR A 137 -4.18 5.44 -7.58
N GLY A 138 -4.57 4.32 -8.16
CA GLY A 138 -4.03 3.79 -9.42
C GLY A 138 -4.11 2.26 -9.49
N SER A 139 -3.82 1.70 -10.64
CA SER A 139 -3.76 0.24 -10.81
C SER A 139 -2.53 -0.36 -10.15
N ILE A 140 -1.37 0.27 -10.32
CA ILE A 140 -0.07 -0.14 -9.78
C ILE A 140 0.60 1.02 -9.02
N ALA A 141 1.66 0.75 -8.28
CA ALA A 141 2.53 1.70 -7.59
C ALA A 141 1.90 2.56 -6.48
N LYS A 142 0.61 2.40 -6.15
CA LYS A 142 -0.09 3.19 -5.11
C LYS A 142 0.68 3.27 -3.79
N THR A 143 1.05 2.12 -3.23
CA THR A 143 1.71 2.04 -1.91
C THR A 143 3.09 2.68 -1.96
N SER A 144 3.90 2.38 -2.99
CA SER A 144 5.23 2.98 -3.13
C SER A 144 5.15 4.50 -3.34
N THR A 145 4.17 4.98 -4.12
CA THR A 145 3.92 6.41 -4.29
C THR A 145 3.44 7.05 -2.99
N LYS A 146 2.53 6.42 -2.25
CA LYS A 146 2.09 6.89 -0.93
C LYS A 146 3.26 7.06 0.03
N GLU A 147 4.16 6.08 0.11
CA GLU A 147 5.35 6.16 0.96
C GLU A 147 6.31 7.27 0.49
N ALA A 148 6.52 7.42 -0.83
CA ALA A 148 7.34 8.48 -1.37
C ALA A 148 6.76 9.88 -1.08
N VAL A 149 5.45 10.06 -1.27
CA VAL A 149 4.75 11.32 -0.95
C VAL A 149 4.86 11.63 0.54
N ALA A 150 4.64 10.63 1.40
CA ALA A 150 4.76 10.80 2.85
C ALA A 150 6.18 11.21 3.27
N ALA A 151 7.22 10.61 2.68
CA ALA A 151 8.63 10.96 2.95
C ALA A 151 8.96 12.40 2.53
N VAL A 152 8.46 12.84 1.38
CA VAL A 152 8.65 14.22 0.92
C VAL A 152 7.89 15.21 1.81
N LEU A 153 6.60 14.95 2.12
CA LEU A 153 5.81 15.84 2.97
C LEU A 153 6.35 15.93 4.41
N ALA A 154 6.92 14.85 4.91
CA ALA A 154 7.51 14.80 6.25
C ALA A 154 8.71 15.77 6.43
N ARG A 155 9.22 16.38 5.35
CA ARG A 155 10.25 17.42 5.44
C ARG A 155 9.71 18.74 6.01
N ARG A 156 8.42 18.95 5.95
CA ARG A 156 7.75 20.16 6.46
C ARG A 156 6.63 19.86 7.47
N PHE A 157 5.91 18.76 7.30
CA PHE A 157 4.68 18.48 8.03
C PHE A 157 4.82 17.21 8.87
N THR A 158 4.29 17.23 10.09
CA THR A 158 4.01 15.99 10.83
C THR A 158 2.95 15.22 10.04
N THR A 159 3.35 14.11 9.42
CA THR A 159 2.56 13.44 8.39
C THR A 159 2.05 12.07 8.84
N LEU A 160 0.73 11.90 8.87
CA LEU A 160 0.07 10.59 8.99
C LEU A 160 0.07 9.90 7.62
N ARG A 161 0.20 8.58 7.58
CA ARG A 161 0.02 7.80 6.35
C ARG A 161 -0.73 6.51 6.60
N SER A 162 -1.42 6.00 5.57
CA SER A 162 -1.99 4.66 5.61
C SER A 162 -0.91 3.62 5.84
N GLU A 163 -1.07 2.77 6.86
CA GLU A 163 -0.18 1.65 7.10
C GLU A 163 -0.52 0.48 6.18
N GLY A 164 0.51 -0.22 5.69
CA GLY A 164 0.34 -1.40 4.85
C GLY A 164 -0.61 -1.16 3.69
N ASN A 165 -1.67 -1.96 3.63
CA ASN A 165 -2.73 -1.92 2.62
C ASN A 165 -4.08 -1.37 3.16
N ARG A 166 -4.07 -0.51 4.18
CA ARG A 166 -5.27 0.16 4.71
C ARG A 166 -5.83 1.16 3.72
N ASN A 167 -6.36 0.67 2.59
CA ASN A 167 -6.78 1.46 1.43
C ASN A 167 -8.24 1.23 1.00
N ASN A 168 -9.01 0.52 1.82
CA ASN A 168 -10.40 0.15 1.57
C ASN A 168 -11.36 0.76 2.62
N GLU A 169 -12.65 0.37 2.55
CA GLU A 169 -13.76 0.82 3.41
C GLU A 169 -13.56 0.54 4.90
N VAL A 170 -12.61 -0.28 5.28
CA VAL A 170 -12.22 -0.53 6.69
C VAL A 170 -10.92 0.22 7.02
N GLY A 171 -9.90 0.03 6.20
CA GLY A 171 -8.54 0.48 6.48
C GLY A 171 -8.38 2.00 6.48
N LEU A 172 -9.00 2.70 5.51
CA LEU A 172 -8.92 4.16 5.43
C LEU A 172 -9.66 4.83 6.60
N PRO A 173 -10.90 4.44 6.97
CA PRO A 173 -11.55 4.95 8.17
C PRO A 173 -10.74 4.74 9.45
N LEU A 174 -10.13 3.55 9.63
CA LEU A 174 -9.26 3.30 10.79
C LEU A 174 -8.06 4.25 10.81
N THR A 175 -7.41 4.47 9.66
CA THR A 175 -6.30 5.44 9.55
C THR A 175 -6.75 6.86 9.88
N ILE A 176 -7.95 7.28 9.45
CA ILE A 176 -8.51 8.59 9.80
C ILE A 176 -8.78 8.70 11.30
N LEU A 177 -9.19 7.62 11.96
CA LEU A 177 -9.42 7.59 13.42
C LEU A 177 -8.13 7.61 14.25
N ASP A 178 -6.97 7.39 13.62
CA ASP A 178 -5.64 7.63 14.20
C ASP A 178 -5.20 9.11 14.10
N LEU A 179 -5.93 9.96 13.36
CA LEU A 179 -5.59 11.38 13.20
C LEU A 179 -5.74 12.14 14.52
N GLY A 180 -4.73 12.89 14.88
CA GLY A 180 -4.68 13.76 16.05
C GLY A 180 -4.33 15.20 15.70
N PRO A 181 -4.33 16.12 16.67
CA PRO A 181 -3.99 17.53 16.46
C PRO A 181 -2.52 17.77 16.07
N GLU A 182 -1.66 16.78 16.30
CA GLU A 182 -0.23 16.79 15.93
C GLU A 182 0.02 16.65 14.44
N TYR A 183 -0.95 16.08 13.69
CA TYR A 183 -0.77 15.85 12.25
C TYR A 183 -1.19 17.06 11.42
N GLU A 184 -0.24 17.55 10.65
CA GLU A 184 -0.43 18.66 9.71
C GLU A 184 -0.73 18.19 8.30
N ALA A 185 -0.33 16.95 7.96
CA ALA A 185 -0.64 16.31 6.69
C ALA A 185 -1.07 14.84 6.88
N ALA A 186 -1.78 14.29 5.89
CA ALA A 186 -2.11 12.87 5.81
C ALA A 186 -2.01 12.38 4.37
N VAL A 187 -1.36 11.23 4.15
CA VAL A 187 -1.24 10.58 2.84
C VAL A 187 -2.00 9.26 2.89
N LEU A 188 -3.10 9.19 2.14
CA LEU A 188 -4.06 8.10 2.21
C LEU A 188 -4.14 7.35 0.90
N GLU A 189 -3.83 6.06 0.94
CA GLU A 189 -4.01 5.17 -0.20
C GLU A 189 -5.50 4.84 -0.39
N MET A 190 -5.99 4.90 -1.63
CA MET A 190 -7.37 4.62 -2.00
C MET A 190 -7.40 3.51 -3.05
N GLY A 191 -7.76 2.31 -2.60
CA GLY A 191 -8.00 1.14 -3.44
C GLY A 191 -9.45 1.04 -3.87
N MET A 192 -9.72 0.11 -4.82
CA MET A 192 -11.09 -0.22 -5.22
C MET A 192 -11.17 -1.60 -5.85
N TYR A 193 -12.32 -2.22 -5.72
CA TYR A 193 -12.75 -3.43 -6.43
C TYR A 193 -13.92 -3.14 -7.39
N VAL A 194 -14.75 -2.15 -7.08
CA VAL A 194 -15.89 -1.72 -7.90
C VAL A 194 -15.94 -0.19 -7.96
N GLY A 195 -16.73 0.35 -8.92
CA GLY A 195 -16.98 1.79 -9.01
C GLY A 195 -17.74 2.31 -7.78
N GLY A 196 -17.50 3.56 -7.40
CA GLY A 196 -18.10 4.24 -6.24
C GLY A 196 -17.25 4.16 -4.96
N GLU A 197 -16.39 3.15 -4.82
CA GLU A 197 -15.59 2.94 -3.60
C GLU A 197 -14.59 4.08 -3.36
N ILE A 198 -13.92 4.58 -4.40
CA ILE A 198 -12.99 5.70 -4.24
C ILE A 198 -13.73 6.99 -3.87
N ALA A 199 -14.92 7.22 -4.43
CA ALA A 199 -15.74 8.35 -4.05
C ALA A 199 -16.15 8.30 -2.57
N ASP A 200 -16.49 7.11 -2.05
CA ASP A 200 -16.81 6.91 -0.64
C ASP A 200 -15.59 7.17 0.26
N LEU A 201 -14.42 6.64 -0.11
CA LEU A 201 -13.17 6.90 0.61
C LEU A 201 -12.79 8.38 0.58
N ALA A 202 -12.93 9.05 -0.56
CA ALA A 202 -12.64 10.47 -0.71
C ALA A 202 -13.61 11.35 0.13
N ARG A 203 -14.88 10.94 0.26
CA ARG A 203 -15.87 11.63 1.10
C ARG A 203 -15.50 11.58 2.58
N VAL A 204 -14.89 10.48 3.03
CA VAL A 204 -14.36 10.35 4.41
C VAL A 204 -13.07 11.16 4.57
N ALA A 205 -12.14 11.04 3.63
CA ALA A 205 -10.79 11.61 3.71
C ALA A 205 -10.75 13.12 3.47
N LEU A 206 -11.60 13.66 2.58
CA LEU A 206 -11.62 15.06 2.12
C LEU A 206 -10.23 15.49 1.58
N PRO A 207 -9.72 14.85 0.49
CA PRO A 207 -8.40 15.16 -0.06
C PRO A 207 -8.38 16.55 -0.71
N ALA A 208 -7.28 17.29 -0.51
CA ALA A 208 -6.95 18.52 -1.22
C ALA A 208 -6.04 18.28 -2.43
N ILE A 209 -5.27 17.19 -2.39
CA ILE A 209 -4.40 16.75 -3.47
C ILE A 209 -4.78 15.29 -3.82
N GLY A 210 -4.96 15.01 -5.12
CA GLY A 210 -5.26 13.65 -5.61
C GLY A 210 -4.15 13.19 -6.56
N VAL A 211 -3.52 12.06 -6.29
CA VAL A 211 -2.49 11.46 -7.13
C VAL A 211 -3.04 10.24 -7.83
N VAL A 212 -2.98 10.20 -9.17
CA VAL A 212 -3.34 9.02 -9.95
C VAL A 212 -2.08 8.47 -10.63
N THR A 213 -1.70 7.23 -10.27
CA THR A 213 -0.42 6.65 -10.70
C THR A 213 -0.50 5.98 -12.06
N ALA A 214 -1.48 5.12 -12.29
CA ALA A 214 -1.67 4.40 -13.55
C ALA A 214 -3.09 3.84 -13.69
N VAL A 215 -3.54 3.66 -14.92
CA VAL A 215 -4.76 2.93 -15.29
C VAL A 215 -4.40 1.77 -16.19
N GLN A 216 -4.42 0.57 -15.64
CA GLN A 216 -4.07 -0.65 -16.34
C GLN A 216 -5.14 -1.73 -16.13
N ALA A 217 -5.19 -2.68 -17.01
CA ALA A 217 -6.12 -3.81 -17.02
C ALA A 217 -5.80 -4.81 -15.90
N VAL A 218 -6.05 -4.42 -14.64
CA VAL A 218 -5.94 -5.26 -13.44
C VAL A 218 -7.34 -5.52 -12.88
N HIS A 219 -7.56 -6.71 -12.31
CA HIS A 219 -8.86 -7.11 -11.73
C HIS A 219 -10.05 -7.03 -12.71
N LEU A 220 -9.82 -7.23 -14.01
CA LEU A 220 -10.85 -7.14 -15.07
C LEU A 220 -12.06 -8.06 -14.83
N SER A 221 -11.84 -9.22 -14.20
CA SER A 221 -12.91 -10.17 -13.86
C SER A 221 -13.97 -9.58 -12.90
N ARG A 222 -13.63 -8.53 -12.15
CA ARG A 222 -14.55 -7.87 -11.20
C ARG A 222 -15.12 -6.56 -11.72
N ILE A 223 -14.31 -5.78 -12.43
CA ILE A 223 -14.67 -4.42 -12.88
C ILE A 223 -15.23 -4.42 -14.30
N GLY A 224 -14.88 -5.41 -15.10
CA GLY A 224 -15.42 -5.65 -16.44
C GLY A 224 -14.62 -5.00 -17.59
N SER A 225 -14.13 -3.76 -17.46
CA SER A 225 -13.39 -3.10 -18.55
C SER A 225 -12.37 -2.08 -18.06
N LEU A 226 -11.44 -1.69 -18.96
CA LEU A 226 -10.44 -0.65 -18.70
C LEU A 226 -11.08 0.71 -18.47
N GLU A 227 -12.14 1.04 -19.21
CA GLU A 227 -12.92 2.28 -19.06
C GLU A 227 -13.65 2.34 -17.70
N ALA A 228 -14.07 1.20 -17.17
CA ALA A 228 -14.64 1.13 -15.84
C ALA A 228 -13.60 1.37 -14.75
N ILE A 229 -12.36 0.87 -14.94
CA ILE A 229 -11.22 1.15 -14.06
C ILE A 229 -10.87 2.65 -14.11
N GLU A 230 -10.82 3.23 -15.31
CA GLU A 230 -10.59 4.66 -15.51
C GLU A 230 -11.64 5.49 -14.78
N ARG A 231 -12.94 5.20 -14.99
CA ARG A 231 -14.03 5.93 -14.33
C ARG A 231 -13.90 5.87 -12.81
N ALA A 232 -13.67 4.68 -12.26
CA ALA A 232 -13.57 4.49 -10.81
C ALA A 232 -12.37 5.24 -10.21
N LYS A 233 -11.19 5.24 -10.87
CA LYS A 233 -10.04 6.01 -10.38
C LYS A 233 -10.21 7.51 -10.53
N GLY A 234 -10.95 7.96 -11.53
CA GLY A 234 -11.31 9.36 -11.73
C GLY A 234 -12.20 9.94 -10.61
N GLU A 235 -12.89 9.11 -9.84
CA GLU A 235 -13.68 9.53 -8.69
C GLU A 235 -12.84 10.32 -7.66
N LEU A 236 -11.55 10.01 -7.51
CA LEU A 236 -10.64 10.80 -6.68
C LEU A 236 -10.52 12.25 -7.18
N LEU A 237 -10.41 12.42 -8.49
CA LEU A 237 -10.24 13.73 -9.12
C LEU A 237 -11.52 14.57 -9.03
N GLU A 238 -12.68 13.93 -9.20
CA GLU A 238 -13.99 14.55 -9.06
C GLU A 238 -14.29 15.00 -7.63
N ALA A 239 -13.69 14.33 -6.64
CA ALA A 239 -13.83 14.69 -5.23
C ALA A 239 -12.95 15.88 -4.78
N LEU A 240 -12.02 16.34 -5.62
CA LEU A 240 -11.12 17.44 -5.26
C LEU A 240 -11.86 18.78 -5.24
N PRO A 241 -11.57 19.65 -4.27
CA PRO A 241 -12.11 21.01 -4.27
C PRO A 241 -11.47 21.84 -5.40
N VAL A 242 -12.14 22.92 -5.83
CA VAL A 242 -11.65 23.84 -6.87
C VAL A 242 -10.25 24.39 -6.56
N GLY A 243 -9.93 24.62 -5.28
CA GLY A 243 -8.60 25.05 -4.84
C GLY A 243 -7.59 23.90 -4.64
N GLY A 244 -7.98 22.67 -4.98
CA GLY A 244 -7.13 21.49 -4.87
C GLY A 244 -6.17 21.31 -6.05
N THR A 245 -5.43 20.18 -6.04
CA THR A 245 -4.51 19.83 -7.12
C THR A 245 -4.64 18.35 -7.49
N ALA A 246 -4.83 18.08 -8.78
CA ALA A 246 -4.73 16.75 -9.37
C ALA A 246 -3.30 16.51 -9.88
N VAL A 247 -2.64 15.49 -9.38
CA VAL A 247 -1.28 15.07 -9.77
C VAL A 247 -1.40 13.85 -10.67
N LEU A 248 -1.13 14.02 -11.96
CA LEU A 248 -1.43 13.03 -13.00
C LEU A 248 -0.15 12.52 -13.67
N ASN A 249 -0.09 11.20 -13.86
CA ASN A 249 0.99 10.56 -14.60
C ASN A 249 0.89 10.89 -16.10
N ALA A 250 1.87 11.66 -16.64
CA ALA A 250 1.93 12.04 -18.04
C ALA A 250 2.35 10.90 -18.98
N ASP A 251 3.00 9.86 -18.44
CA ASP A 251 3.47 8.70 -19.20
C ASP A 251 2.35 7.67 -19.45
N ASP A 252 1.22 7.78 -18.72
CA ASP A 252 0.02 6.98 -18.95
C ASP A 252 -1.02 7.82 -19.70
N PRO A 253 -1.32 7.51 -20.98
CA PRO A 253 -2.24 8.32 -21.79
C PRO A 253 -3.65 8.42 -21.19
N ILE A 254 -4.12 7.36 -20.48
CA ILE A 254 -5.44 7.36 -19.87
C ILE A 254 -5.43 8.31 -18.67
N VAL A 255 -4.44 8.19 -17.78
CA VAL A 255 -4.32 9.09 -16.62
C VAL A 255 -4.15 10.54 -17.05
N ARG A 256 -3.34 10.79 -18.06
CA ARG A 256 -3.13 12.13 -18.64
C ARG A 256 -4.45 12.74 -19.14
N GLY A 257 -5.30 11.93 -19.79
CA GLY A 257 -6.62 12.36 -20.29
C GLY A 257 -7.64 12.65 -19.18
N MET A 258 -7.38 12.23 -17.95
CA MET A 258 -8.32 12.47 -16.82
C MET A 258 -8.34 13.92 -16.31
N GLY A 259 -7.48 14.81 -16.82
CA GLY A 259 -7.42 16.20 -16.38
C GLY A 259 -8.76 16.94 -16.51
N ASP A 260 -9.58 16.58 -17.50
CA ASP A 260 -10.90 17.20 -17.73
C ASP A 260 -11.97 16.77 -16.69
N ARG A 261 -11.65 15.81 -15.82
CA ARG A 261 -12.59 15.29 -14.80
C ARG A 261 -12.59 16.09 -13.50
N THR A 262 -11.78 17.14 -13.41
CA THR A 262 -11.67 17.93 -12.19
C THR A 262 -11.69 19.43 -12.48
N ALA A 263 -12.24 20.21 -11.54
CA ALA A 263 -12.09 21.64 -11.53
C ALA A 263 -10.84 22.10 -10.73
N ALA A 264 -10.10 21.17 -10.14
CA ALA A 264 -8.85 21.45 -9.45
C ALA A 264 -7.71 21.72 -10.44
N ARG A 265 -6.63 22.36 -9.96
CA ARG A 265 -5.44 22.54 -10.77
C ARG A 265 -4.84 21.18 -11.17
N VAL A 266 -4.49 21.02 -12.44
CA VAL A 266 -3.76 19.84 -12.91
C VAL A 266 -2.26 20.11 -12.88
N LEU A 267 -1.49 19.15 -12.35
CA LEU A 267 -0.04 19.12 -12.36
C LEU A 267 0.39 17.73 -12.84
N THR A 268 1.15 17.68 -13.92
CA THR A 268 1.59 16.42 -14.53
C THR A 268 2.98 16.01 -14.06
N TYR A 269 3.22 14.70 -13.96
CA TYR A 269 4.54 14.16 -13.66
C TYR A 269 4.88 12.96 -14.53
N GLY A 270 6.16 12.72 -14.79
CA GLY A 270 6.62 11.56 -15.56
C GLY A 270 7.94 11.79 -16.28
N PHE A 271 8.32 10.85 -17.14
CA PHE A 271 9.48 10.96 -18.02
C PHE A 271 9.16 11.73 -19.31
N ALA A 272 7.89 11.91 -19.63
CA ALA A 272 7.46 12.70 -20.78
C ALA A 272 8.08 14.11 -20.75
N ALA A 273 8.58 14.55 -21.90
CA ALA A 273 9.32 15.82 -22.00
C ALA A 273 8.47 17.04 -21.63
N ASP A 274 7.15 16.96 -21.80
CA ASP A 274 6.17 17.99 -21.52
C ASP A 274 5.46 17.84 -20.17
N ALA A 275 5.87 16.87 -19.32
CA ALA A 275 5.40 16.81 -17.95
C ALA A 275 5.90 18.01 -17.14
N ASP A 276 5.07 18.58 -16.25
CA ASP A 276 5.43 19.71 -15.39
C ASP A 276 6.58 19.33 -14.42
N VAL A 277 6.55 18.12 -13.89
CA VAL A 277 7.58 17.54 -13.02
C VAL A 277 8.17 16.32 -13.73
N GLY A 278 9.44 16.38 -14.10
CA GLY A 278 10.08 15.35 -14.91
C GLY A 278 11.46 14.94 -14.44
N ALA A 279 12.01 13.88 -15.03
CA ALA A 279 13.38 13.45 -14.83
C ALA A 279 14.13 13.33 -16.16
N GLU A 280 15.39 13.78 -16.15
CA GLU A 280 16.34 13.66 -17.25
C GLU A 280 17.62 12.98 -16.75
N ALA A 281 18.42 12.37 -17.63
CA ALA A 281 19.69 11.74 -17.30
C ALA A 281 19.60 10.73 -16.14
N VAL A 282 18.55 9.89 -16.16
CA VAL A 282 18.33 8.87 -15.13
C VAL A 282 19.43 7.81 -15.21
N THR A 283 20.15 7.60 -14.11
CA THR A 283 21.28 6.68 -14.04
C THR A 283 21.20 5.83 -12.78
N SER A 284 21.40 4.52 -12.93
CA SER A 284 21.51 3.60 -11.81
C SER A 284 22.89 3.73 -11.14
N ARG A 285 22.90 3.72 -9.80
CA ARG A 285 24.10 3.58 -8.97
C ARG A 285 24.23 2.17 -8.39
N GLY A 286 23.68 1.19 -9.09
CA GLY A 286 23.60 -0.18 -8.57
C GLY A 286 22.75 -0.24 -7.32
N LEU A 287 23.31 -0.80 -6.24
CA LEU A 287 22.62 -0.95 -4.95
C LEU A 287 22.51 0.34 -4.11
N ASP A 288 23.10 1.43 -4.57
CA ASP A 288 23.04 2.75 -3.91
C ASP A 288 21.92 3.64 -4.45
N GLY A 289 21.03 3.07 -5.28
CA GLY A 289 19.84 3.75 -5.76
C GLY A 289 20.00 4.40 -7.13
N MET A 290 19.31 5.52 -7.34
CA MET A 290 19.24 6.23 -8.63
C MET A 290 19.68 7.67 -8.49
N THR A 291 20.28 8.24 -9.55
CA THR A 291 20.52 9.67 -9.72
C THR A 291 19.84 10.15 -10.99
N PHE A 292 19.38 11.39 -10.99
CA PHE A 292 18.73 12.00 -12.14
C PHE A 292 18.72 13.53 -12.01
N THR A 293 18.43 14.22 -13.10
CA THR A 293 18.11 15.64 -13.08
C THR A 293 16.60 15.80 -12.91
N LEU A 294 16.17 16.27 -11.75
CA LEU A 294 14.77 16.61 -11.49
C LEU A 294 14.42 17.93 -12.17
N ARG A 295 13.43 17.92 -13.04
CA ARG A 295 12.87 19.10 -13.70
C ARG A 295 11.61 19.54 -12.95
N LEU A 296 11.63 20.77 -12.45
CA LEU A 296 10.50 21.45 -11.81
C LEU A 296 10.17 22.74 -12.60
N PRO A 297 9.00 23.34 -12.40
CA PRO A 297 8.67 24.63 -13.01
C PRO A 297 9.68 25.75 -12.72
N GLY A 298 10.45 25.65 -11.63
CA GLY A 298 11.50 26.61 -11.24
C GLY A 298 12.90 26.32 -11.77
N GLY A 299 13.13 25.21 -12.51
CA GLY A 299 14.45 24.85 -13.01
C GLY A 299 14.80 23.36 -12.97
N ARG A 300 16.08 23.08 -13.18
CA ARG A 300 16.66 21.73 -13.17
C ARG A 300 17.58 21.55 -11.97
N HIS A 301 17.42 20.44 -11.26
CA HIS A 301 18.10 20.17 -10.00
C HIS A 301 18.68 18.75 -9.99
N ALA A 302 19.92 18.59 -9.53
CA ALA A 302 20.46 17.26 -9.30
C ALA A 302 19.70 16.57 -8.16
N ALA A 303 19.22 15.38 -8.42
CA ALA A 303 18.44 14.58 -7.46
C ALA A 303 18.98 13.16 -7.34
N GLN A 304 18.76 12.55 -6.19
CA GLN A 304 19.08 11.16 -5.93
C GLN A 304 18.02 10.54 -5.00
N ILE A 305 17.80 9.24 -5.19
CA ILE A 305 16.98 8.40 -4.33
C ILE A 305 17.74 7.12 -3.98
N PRO A 306 17.62 6.59 -2.75
CA PRO A 306 18.27 5.33 -2.36
C PRO A 306 17.52 4.08 -2.85
N THR A 307 16.31 4.25 -3.38
CA THR A 307 15.48 3.18 -3.92
C THR A 307 15.90 2.83 -5.35
N LEU A 308 15.71 1.55 -5.72
CA LEU A 308 16.21 0.99 -6.98
C LEU A 308 15.20 1.11 -8.12
N GLY A 309 15.72 1.30 -9.33
CA GLY A 309 14.98 1.15 -10.58
C GLY A 309 14.19 2.38 -11.01
N GLY A 310 13.83 2.41 -12.30
CA GLY A 310 13.11 3.53 -12.92
C GLY A 310 11.72 3.78 -12.33
N LEU A 311 11.02 2.74 -11.89
CA LEU A 311 9.73 2.89 -11.20
C LEU A 311 9.86 3.67 -9.90
N SER A 312 10.97 3.53 -9.19
CA SER A 312 11.22 4.33 -7.98
C SER A 312 11.45 5.80 -8.31
N VAL A 313 12.16 6.10 -9.41
CA VAL A 313 12.27 7.49 -9.91
C VAL A 313 10.88 8.05 -10.22
N HIS A 314 10.04 7.28 -10.90
CA HIS A 314 8.68 7.68 -11.24
C HIS A 314 7.82 7.96 -9.99
N ASN A 315 7.91 7.11 -8.95
CA ASN A 315 7.28 7.38 -7.65
C ASN A 315 7.81 8.66 -6.99
N GLY A 316 9.12 8.91 -7.11
CA GLY A 316 9.78 10.12 -6.65
C GLY A 316 9.28 11.38 -7.38
N LEU A 317 9.00 11.29 -8.69
CA LEU A 317 8.40 12.38 -9.46
C LEU A 317 6.98 12.70 -9.00
N ALA A 318 6.16 11.68 -8.74
CA ALA A 318 4.83 11.85 -8.15
C ALA A 318 4.91 12.53 -6.77
N ALA A 319 5.89 12.12 -5.94
CA ALA A 319 6.11 12.72 -4.63
C ALA A 319 6.60 14.17 -4.73
N ALA A 320 7.48 14.48 -5.68
CA ALA A 320 7.93 15.84 -5.94
C ALA A 320 6.78 16.75 -6.41
N ALA A 321 5.90 16.22 -7.29
CA ALA A 321 4.71 16.95 -7.75
C ALA A 321 3.72 17.21 -6.59
N ALA A 322 3.46 16.20 -5.74
CA ALA A 322 2.63 16.36 -4.55
C ALA A 322 3.26 17.35 -3.54
N GLY A 323 4.58 17.29 -3.34
CA GLY A 323 5.32 18.25 -2.51
C GLY A 323 5.21 19.68 -3.03
N LEU A 324 5.37 19.88 -4.35
CA LEU A 324 5.19 21.17 -5.00
C LEU A 324 3.74 21.68 -4.83
N ALA A 325 2.74 20.82 -5.01
CA ALA A 325 1.32 21.14 -4.78
C ALA A 325 1.05 21.50 -3.32
N ALA A 326 1.77 20.89 -2.37
CA ALA A 326 1.71 21.17 -0.94
C ALA A 326 2.50 22.45 -0.53
N GLY A 327 3.18 23.11 -1.48
CA GLY A 327 3.94 24.33 -1.24
C GLY A 327 5.34 24.10 -0.64
N LEU A 328 5.91 22.92 -0.71
CA LEU A 328 7.29 22.65 -0.30
C LEU A 328 8.28 23.39 -1.20
N THR A 329 9.38 23.82 -0.64
CA THR A 329 10.52 24.34 -1.40
C THR A 329 11.22 23.23 -2.16
N THR A 330 11.98 23.59 -3.19
CA THR A 330 12.81 22.64 -3.93
C THR A 330 13.78 21.87 -3.02
N ASP A 331 14.39 22.56 -2.05
CA ASP A 331 15.34 21.93 -1.11
C ASP A 331 14.65 20.89 -0.21
N GLU A 332 13.44 21.15 0.25
CA GLU A 332 12.66 20.18 1.04
C GLU A 332 12.27 18.97 0.20
N ILE A 333 11.87 19.18 -1.06
CA ILE A 333 11.57 18.10 -2.00
C ILE A 333 12.82 17.24 -2.23
N LEU A 334 13.96 17.86 -2.56
CA LEU A 334 15.22 17.15 -2.78
C LEU A 334 15.71 16.42 -1.54
N ALA A 335 15.52 17.00 -0.35
CA ALA A 335 15.84 16.35 0.90
C ALA A 335 14.97 15.10 1.15
N GLY A 336 13.65 15.19 0.92
CA GLY A 336 12.73 14.05 1.06
C GLY A 336 13.03 12.92 0.08
N LEU A 337 13.38 13.26 -1.17
CA LEU A 337 13.80 12.27 -2.17
C LEU A 337 15.10 11.57 -1.75
N ARG A 338 16.09 12.32 -1.26
CA ARG A 338 17.39 11.79 -0.80
C ARG A 338 17.26 10.91 0.43
N ASP A 339 16.43 11.25 1.38
CA ASP A 339 16.16 10.41 2.56
C ASP A 339 15.47 9.10 2.16
N GLY A 340 14.72 9.12 1.06
CA GLY A 340 14.07 7.99 0.46
C GLY A 340 12.83 7.50 1.23
N TRP A 341 12.32 6.38 0.79
CA TRP A 341 11.16 5.72 1.39
C TRP A 341 11.30 4.21 1.30
N SER A 342 10.55 3.49 2.11
CA SER A 342 10.46 2.04 2.05
C SER A 342 8.99 1.64 2.02
N ALA A 343 8.64 0.77 1.09
CA ALA A 343 7.35 0.09 1.08
C ALA A 343 7.63 -1.39 1.36
N PRO A 344 7.06 -1.97 2.43
CA PRO A 344 7.31 -3.37 2.76
C PRO A 344 7.03 -4.29 1.58
N HIS A 345 7.95 -5.21 1.33
CA HIS A 345 7.86 -6.22 0.27
C HIS A 345 7.73 -5.65 -1.16
N ARG A 346 8.26 -4.43 -1.42
CA ARG A 346 8.24 -3.77 -2.73
C ARG A 346 9.62 -3.24 -3.07
N VAL A 347 10.40 -4.07 -3.79
CA VAL A 347 11.80 -3.79 -4.14
C VAL A 347 12.62 -3.38 -2.90
N GLN A 348 12.30 -3.97 -1.76
CA GLN A 348 13.01 -3.70 -0.52
C GLN A 348 14.35 -4.43 -0.53
N THR A 349 15.44 -3.69 -0.37
CA THR A 349 16.79 -4.26 -0.33
C THR A 349 17.14 -4.67 1.10
N VAL A 350 17.48 -5.93 1.29
CA VAL A 350 17.95 -6.51 2.56
C VAL A 350 19.35 -7.03 2.37
N ARG A 351 20.32 -6.49 3.08
CA ARG A 351 21.70 -6.98 3.10
C ARG A 351 21.85 -7.99 4.23
N ALA A 352 22.29 -9.20 3.92
CA ALA A 352 22.46 -10.29 4.89
C ALA A 352 23.69 -11.13 4.51
N GLY A 353 24.68 -11.22 5.39
CA GLY A 353 25.85 -12.09 5.26
C GLY A 353 26.55 -12.01 3.90
N GLY A 354 26.87 -10.89 3.34
CA GLY A 354 27.52 -10.76 2.04
C GLY A 354 26.60 -10.94 0.82
N VAL A 355 25.32 -11.26 1.02
CA VAL A 355 24.29 -11.43 -0.02
C VAL A 355 23.33 -10.24 0.00
N VAL A 356 22.80 -9.88 -1.15
CA VAL A 356 21.73 -8.89 -1.28
C VAL A 356 20.43 -9.58 -1.65
N LEU A 357 19.42 -9.47 -0.81
CA LEU A 357 18.06 -9.96 -1.06
C LEU A 357 17.19 -8.77 -1.50
N ILE A 358 16.53 -8.89 -2.65
CA ILE A 358 15.55 -7.93 -3.14
C ILE A 358 14.16 -8.52 -2.88
N ASP A 359 13.51 -8.02 -1.86
CA ASP A 359 12.17 -8.41 -1.48
C ASP A 359 11.14 -7.60 -2.28
N ASP A 360 10.55 -8.24 -3.29
CA ASP A 360 9.43 -7.71 -4.07
C ASP A 360 8.23 -8.69 -4.04
N THR A 361 7.98 -9.25 -2.86
CA THR A 361 7.07 -10.36 -2.63
C THR A 361 5.62 -9.94 -2.38
N TYR A 362 5.32 -8.64 -2.35
CA TYR A 362 3.98 -8.17 -2.02
C TYR A 362 2.92 -8.66 -3.01
N ASN A 363 3.18 -8.57 -4.31
CA ASN A 363 2.30 -9.06 -5.37
C ASN A 363 3.04 -9.20 -6.69
N ALA A 364 2.47 -9.94 -7.64
CA ALA A 364 3.05 -10.18 -8.94
C ALA A 364 2.01 -10.07 -10.06
N SER A 365 2.44 -9.49 -11.17
CA SER A 365 1.78 -9.52 -12.48
C SER A 365 2.86 -9.62 -13.55
N PRO A 366 2.58 -10.06 -14.78
CA PRO A 366 3.61 -10.23 -15.80
C PRO A 366 4.48 -8.98 -16.01
N GLY A 367 3.87 -7.82 -16.15
CA GLY A 367 4.60 -6.55 -16.30
C GLY A 367 5.45 -6.19 -15.09
N SER A 368 4.97 -6.43 -13.86
CA SER A 368 5.75 -6.15 -12.66
C SER A 368 6.88 -7.13 -12.44
N MET A 369 6.74 -8.38 -12.87
CA MET A 369 7.79 -9.40 -12.83
C MET A 369 8.93 -9.05 -13.81
N VAL A 370 8.57 -8.68 -15.05
CA VAL A 370 9.56 -8.24 -16.06
C VAL A 370 10.30 -6.99 -15.58
N ALA A 371 9.60 -6.00 -15.05
CA ALA A 371 10.24 -4.79 -14.50
C ALA A 371 11.21 -5.09 -13.34
N ALA A 372 10.90 -6.08 -12.49
CA ALA A 372 11.79 -6.51 -11.42
C ALA A 372 13.02 -7.28 -11.95
N LEU A 373 12.85 -8.05 -13.02
CA LEU A 373 13.95 -8.73 -13.73
C LEU A 373 14.87 -7.71 -14.44
N ASP A 374 14.30 -6.70 -15.09
CA ASP A 374 15.07 -5.60 -15.72
C ASP A 374 15.89 -4.84 -14.67
N LEU A 375 15.31 -4.60 -13.48
CA LEU A 375 16.06 -4.02 -12.37
C LEU A 375 17.21 -4.93 -11.95
N LEU A 376 16.96 -6.25 -11.80
CA LEU A 376 17.99 -7.22 -11.45
C LEU A 376 19.11 -7.26 -12.49
N ALA A 377 18.79 -7.14 -13.78
CA ALA A 377 19.76 -7.10 -14.88
C ALA A 377 20.77 -5.95 -14.74
N GLY A 378 20.35 -4.82 -14.18
CA GLY A 378 21.20 -3.64 -13.95
C GLY A 378 22.05 -3.71 -12.68
N LEU A 379 21.97 -4.77 -11.88
CA LEU A 379 22.70 -4.88 -10.63
C LEU A 379 23.99 -5.72 -10.80
N PRO A 380 25.06 -5.36 -10.07
CA PRO A 380 26.30 -6.14 -10.08
C PRO A 380 26.16 -7.43 -9.27
N GLY A 381 26.94 -8.44 -9.62
CA GLY A 381 26.98 -9.74 -8.91
C GLY A 381 26.28 -10.85 -9.68
N ARG A 382 26.27 -12.06 -9.10
CA ARG A 382 25.53 -13.19 -9.63
C ARG A 382 24.04 -13.03 -9.35
N ARG A 383 23.22 -13.07 -10.38
CA ARG A 383 21.78 -12.78 -10.35
C ARG A 383 20.98 -14.06 -10.20
N ILE A 384 20.30 -14.17 -9.09
CA ILE A 384 19.41 -15.29 -8.78
C ILE A 384 17.97 -14.74 -8.72
N ALA A 385 17.02 -15.43 -9.33
CA ALA A 385 15.60 -15.12 -9.16
C ALA A 385 14.87 -16.30 -8.51
N VAL A 386 14.07 -16.00 -7.49
CA VAL A 386 13.12 -16.91 -6.86
C VAL A 386 11.74 -16.37 -7.20
N LEU A 387 11.08 -17.02 -8.16
CA LEU A 387 9.82 -16.55 -8.72
C LEU A 387 8.71 -17.56 -8.41
N GLY A 388 7.58 -17.06 -7.95
CA GLY A 388 6.40 -17.88 -7.70
C GLY A 388 5.23 -17.51 -8.61
N GLU A 389 4.09 -18.17 -8.38
CA GLU A 389 2.89 -18.03 -9.17
C GLU A 389 2.32 -16.60 -9.16
N MET A 390 1.83 -16.19 -10.32
CA MET A 390 1.02 -14.99 -10.49
C MET A 390 -0.46 -15.37 -10.49
N LEU A 391 -1.15 -15.08 -9.42
CA LEU A 391 -2.57 -15.33 -9.26
C LEU A 391 -3.42 -14.28 -10.02
N GLU A 392 -4.70 -14.56 -10.20
CA GLU A 392 -5.71 -13.64 -10.77
C GLU A 392 -5.50 -13.27 -12.25
N LEU A 393 -4.72 -14.04 -13.01
CA LEU A 393 -4.48 -13.80 -14.44
C LEU A 393 -5.59 -14.36 -15.36
N GLY A 394 -6.45 -15.27 -14.84
CA GLY A 394 -7.49 -15.92 -15.62
C GLY A 394 -6.93 -16.65 -16.84
N GLU A 395 -7.52 -16.44 -18.02
CA GLU A 395 -7.10 -17.09 -19.28
C GLU A 395 -5.66 -16.75 -19.71
N ARG A 396 -5.07 -15.68 -19.16
CA ARG A 396 -3.68 -15.28 -19.45
C ARG A 396 -2.66 -15.91 -18.50
N HIS A 397 -3.08 -16.86 -17.66
CA HIS A 397 -2.21 -17.47 -16.67
C HIS A 397 -0.94 -18.06 -17.28
N ASP A 398 -1.10 -18.99 -18.20
CA ASP A 398 0.03 -19.72 -18.79
C ASP A 398 0.93 -18.81 -19.67
N ASP A 399 0.31 -17.96 -20.48
CA ASP A 399 1.04 -16.98 -21.29
C ASP A 399 1.83 -15.97 -20.41
N GLY A 400 1.21 -15.49 -19.35
CA GLY A 400 1.86 -14.56 -18.41
C GLY A 400 3.09 -15.18 -17.75
N HIS A 401 3.00 -16.43 -17.30
CA HIS A 401 4.13 -17.15 -16.69
C HIS A 401 5.24 -17.43 -17.71
N ARG A 402 4.89 -17.81 -18.94
CA ARG A 402 5.85 -18.05 -20.02
C ARG A 402 6.62 -16.78 -20.40
N VAL A 403 5.96 -15.65 -20.55
CA VAL A 403 6.59 -14.36 -20.88
C VAL A 403 7.58 -13.95 -19.80
N VAL A 404 7.23 -14.12 -18.52
CA VAL A 404 8.15 -13.84 -17.40
C VAL A 404 9.36 -14.77 -17.43
N GLY A 405 9.13 -16.05 -17.72
CA GLY A 405 10.22 -17.02 -17.88
C GLY A 405 11.18 -16.65 -19.01
N GLU A 406 10.67 -16.30 -20.18
CA GLU A 406 11.46 -15.86 -21.33
C GLU A 406 12.35 -14.65 -20.98
N ALA A 407 11.81 -13.66 -20.27
CA ALA A 407 12.57 -12.52 -19.79
C ALA A 407 13.65 -12.94 -18.77
N ALA A 408 13.32 -13.83 -17.82
CA ALA A 408 14.27 -14.33 -16.85
C ALA A 408 15.45 -15.07 -17.51
N GLY A 409 15.17 -15.84 -18.59
CA GLY A 409 16.15 -16.65 -19.30
C GLY A 409 17.36 -15.87 -19.84
N GLY A 410 17.15 -14.61 -20.22
CA GLY A 410 18.21 -13.72 -20.72
C GLY A 410 18.93 -12.90 -19.62
N ILE A 411 18.47 -12.98 -18.37
CA ILE A 411 18.91 -12.07 -17.30
C ILE A 411 19.61 -12.79 -16.15
N VAL A 412 19.03 -13.92 -15.69
CA VAL A 412 19.49 -14.54 -14.45
C VAL A 412 20.54 -15.63 -14.66
N ASP A 413 21.45 -15.75 -13.71
CA ASP A 413 22.42 -16.85 -13.67
C ASP A 413 21.81 -18.13 -13.08
N ARG A 414 20.74 -18.00 -12.29
CA ARG A 414 19.99 -19.12 -11.71
C ARG A 414 18.53 -18.72 -11.44
N LEU A 415 17.62 -19.65 -11.72
CA LEU A 415 16.19 -19.48 -11.51
C LEU A 415 15.67 -20.60 -10.59
N ILE A 416 14.92 -20.19 -9.57
CA ILE A 416 14.12 -21.08 -8.73
C ILE A 416 12.67 -20.71 -8.93
N VAL A 417 11.86 -21.66 -9.36
CA VAL A 417 10.41 -21.51 -9.59
C VAL A 417 9.66 -22.23 -8.47
N VAL A 418 8.79 -21.52 -7.77
CA VAL A 418 8.09 -22.02 -6.58
C VAL A 418 6.60 -22.21 -6.88
N GLY A 419 6.13 -23.44 -6.68
CA GLY A 419 4.74 -23.85 -6.83
C GLY A 419 4.41 -24.42 -8.22
N ASP A 420 3.47 -25.36 -8.23
CA ASP A 420 3.08 -26.08 -9.45
C ASP A 420 2.42 -25.15 -10.49
N GLY A 421 1.71 -24.12 -10.04
CA GLY A 421 1.09 -23.10 -10.94
C GLY A 421 2.10 -22.20 -11.64
N ALA A 422 3.37 -22.17 -11.19
CA ALA A 422 4.41 -21.33 -11.77
C ALA A 422 5.28 -22.03 -12.82
N THR A 423 5.02 -23.29 -13.17
CA THR A 423 5.87 -24.11 -14.07
C THR A 423 6.11 -23.46 -15.44
N GLY A 424 5.15 -22.71 -15.96
CA GLY A 424 5.30 -21.92 -17.19
C GLY A 424 6.48 -20.96 -17.19
N ILE A 425 6.91 -20.47 -16.01
CA ILE A 425 8.12 -19.64 -15.87
C ILE A 425 9.39 -20.47 -16.20
N ALA A 426 9.45 -21.72 -15.73
CA ALA A 426 10.59 -22.59 -16.02
C ALA A 426 10.67 -22.92 -17.52
N ASP A 427 9.55 -23.17 -18.18
CA ASP A 427 9.48 -23.44 -19.62
C ASP A 427 9.86 -22.21 -20.43
N GLY A 428 9.36 -21.04 -20.07
CA GLY A 428 9.74 -19.78 -20.66
C GLY A 428 11.25 -19.48 -20.52
N ALA A 429 11.84 -19.75 -19.33
CA ALA A 429 13.26 -19.52 -19.11
C ALA A 429 14.18 -20.40 -19.97
N ARG A 430 13.78 -21.65 -20.22
CA ARG A 430 14.47 -22.52 -21.20
C ARG A 430 14.40 -21.92 -22.60
N SER A 431 13.22 -21.46 -23.00
CA SER A 431 13.03 -20.81 -24.32
C SER A 431 13.80 -19.49 -24.42
N GLY A 432 13.96 -18.77 -23.33
CA GLY A 432 14.76 -17.54 -23.20
C GLY A 432 16.27 -17.77 -23.11
N GLY A 433 16.73 -19.02 -23.19
CA GLY A 433 18.16 -19.37 -23.28
C GLY A 433 18.87 -19.72 -21.97
N LEU A 434 18.17 -19.80 -20.85
CA LEU A 434 18.79 -20.25 -19.60
C LEU A 434 19.06 -21.76 -19.65
N ASP A 435 20.29 -22.15 -19.31
CA ASP A 435 20.68 -23.56 -19.24
C ASP A 435 19.73 -24.31 -18.27
N PRO A 436 19.12 -25.45 -18.67
CA PRO A 436 18.24 -26.24 -17.82
C PRO A 436 18.84 -26.64 -16.47
N SER A 437 20.15 -26.81 -16.37
CA SER A 437 20.86 -27.11 -15.12
C SER A 437 20.83 -25.96 -14.11
N HIS A 438 20.51 -24.74 -14.58
CA HIS A 438 20.35 -23.53 -13.75
C HIS A 438 18.92 -23.22 -13.40
N ILE A 439 17.95 -24.03 -13.87
CA ILE A 439 16.54 -23.91 -13.57
C ILE A 439 16.13 -24.99 -12.58
N THR A 440 15.52 -24.59 -11.48
CA THR A 440 15.00 -25.52 -10.46
C THR A 440 13.54 -25.19 -10.17
N ALA A 441 12.64 -26.11 -10.42
CA ALA A 441 11.25 -26.00 -10.01
C ALA A 441 11.06 -26.78 -8.69
N VAL A 442 10.44 -26.14 -7.71
CA VAL A 442 10.20 -26.71 -6.38
C VAL A 442 8.72 -26.51 -6.02
N ARG A 443 8.22 -27.41 -5.17
CA ARG A 443 6.78 -27.43 -4.83
C ARG A 443 6.40 -26.33 -3.85
N ASP A 444 7.26 -26.02 -2.90
CA ASP A 444 6.95 -25.16 -1.75
C ASP A 444 8.15 -24.32 -1.30
N LEU A 445 7.92 -23.48 -0.30
CA LEU A 445 8.91 -22.57 0.25
C LEU A 445 10.08 -23.28 0.95
N GLU A 446 9.80 -24.39 1.64
CA GLU A 446 10.82 -25.17 2.35
C GLU A 446 11.84 -25.76 1.36
N ALA A 447 11.33 -26.39 0.30
CA ALA A 447 12.18 -26.92 -0.78
C ALA A 447 12.95 -25.82 -1.51
N ALA A 448 12.36 -24.61 -1.67
CA ALA A 448 13.07 -23.47 -2.24
C ALA A 448 14.22 -23.00 -1.34
N LEU A 449 13.98 -22.92 -0.03
CA LEU A 449 15.00 -22.53 0.95
C LEU A 449 16.15 -23.53 1.00
N ASP A 450 15.83 -24.82 1.08
CA ASP A 450 16.83 -25.92 1.11
C ASP A 450 17.66 -25.96 -0.16
N HIS A 451 17.06 -25.64 -1.31
CA HIS A 451 17.82 -25.57 -2.57
C HIS A 451 18.70 -24.32 -2.65
N LEU A 452 18.18 -23.16 -2.23
CA LEU A 452 18.88 -21.87 -2.35
C LEU A 452 20.04 -21.74 -1.36
N ARG A 453 19.78 -22.03 -0.07
CA ARG A 453 20.71 -21.82 1.05
C ARG A 453 22.15 -22.33 0.80
N PRO A 454 22.39 -23.61 0.42
CA PRO A 454 23.75 -24.12 0.24
C PRO A 454 24.45 -23.59 -1.02
N ARG A 455 23.76 -22.82 -1.85
CA ARG A 455 24.24 -22.29 -3.13
C ARG A 455 24.51 -20.81 -3.13
N LEU A 456 24.10 -20.11 -2.04
CA LEU A 456 24.41 -18.68 -1.87
C LEU A 456 25.92 -18.48 -1.68
N ARG A 457 26.40 -17.37 -2.23
CA ARG A 457 27.80 -16.93 -2.14
C ARG A 457 27.86 -15.44 -1.93
N ASP A 458 28.94 -14.96 -1.37
CA ASP A 458 29.18 -13.52 -1.25
C ASP A 458 29.11 -12.85 -2.63
N GLY A 459 28.43 -11.72 -2.68
CA GLY A 459 28.19 -10.97 -3.91
C GLY A 459 26.97 -11.42 -4.71
N ASP A 460 26.20 -12.42 -4.23
CA ASP A 460 24.92 -12.79 -4.87
C ASP A 460 23.87 -11.69 -4.67
N VAL A 461 23.07 -11.49 -5.72
CA VAL A 461 21.85 -10.67 -5.68
C VAL A 461 20.66 -11.56 -5.99
N VAL A 462 19.74 -11.67 -5.04
CA VAL A 462 18.58 -12.59 -5.12
C VAL A 462 17.28 -11.80 -5.14
N LEU A 463 16.54 -11.89 -6.23
CA LEU A 463 15.20 -11.33 -6.36
C LEU A 463 14.16 -12.34 -5.91
N PHE A 464 13.24 -11.93 -5.04
CA PHE A 464 12.07 -12.72 -4.62
C PHE A 464 10.81 -12.02 -5.09
N LYS A 465 9.97 -12.71 -5.91
CA LYS A 465 8.72 -12.13 -6.38
C LYS A 465 7.66 -13.18 -6.70
N ALA A 466 6.46 -13.00 -6.14
CA ALA A 466 5.27 -13.80 -6.40
C ALA A 466 3.99 -13.02 -6.03
N SER A 467 2.83 -13.57 -6.35
CA SER A 467 1.59 -13.10 -5.75
C SER A 467 1.57 -13.31 -4.25
N ARG A 468 0.91 -12.41 -3.52
CA ARG A 468 0.90 -12.39 -2.05
C ARG A 468 0.47 -13.73 -1.41
N GLY A 469 -0.47 -14.44 -2.05
CA GLY A 469 -0.95 -15.74 -1.56
C GLY A 469 0.12 -16.83 -1.47
N ILE A 470 1.27 -16.66 -2.14
CA ILE A 470 2.38 -17.61 -2.13
C ILE A 470 3.22 -17.49 -0.86
N GLY A 471 3.34 -16.27 -0.30
CA GLY A 471 4.04 -16.03 0.97
C GLY A 471 5.55 -16.07 0.87
N LEU A 472 6.13 -15.65 -0.28
CA LEU A 472 7.60 -15.66 -0.52
C LEU A 472 8.37 -14.78 0.46
N GLU A 473 7.76 -13.81 1.11
CA GLU A 473 8.39 -13.00 2.16
C GLU A 473 9.00 -13.84 3.28
N ARG A 474 8.42 -15.00 3.58
CA ARG A 474 8.97 -15.93 4.60
C ARG A 474 10.35 -16.46 4.23
N LEU A 475 10.66 -16.62 2.93
CA LEU A 475 12.00 -17.00 2.49
C LEU A 475 13.00 -15.88 2.78
N VAL A 476 12.62 -14.65 2.49
CA VAL A 476 13.46 -13.47 2.76
C VAL A 476 13.73 -13.33 4.26
N GLU A 477 12.69 -13.47 5.09
CA GLU A 477 12.79 -13.42 6.55
C GLU A 477 13.69 -14.54 7.10
N SER A 478 13.52 -15.77 6.64
CA SER A 478 14.33 -16.92 7.04
C SER A 478 15.80 -16.72 6.67
N LEU A 479 16.10 -16.33 5.43
CA LEU A 479 17.45 -16.06 4.98
C LEU A 479 18.10 -14.89 5.74
N ARG A 480 17.34 -13.82 6.00
CA ARG A 480 17.82 -12.70 6.80
C ARG A 480 18.21 -13.12 8.22
N ALA A 481 17.39 -13.96 8.85
CA ALA A 481 17.65 -14.46 10.20
C ALA A 481 18.88 -15.39 10.26
N GLU A 482 19.07 -16.23 9.25
CA GLU A 482 20.16 -17.21 9.19
C GLU A 482 21.51 -16.60 8.79
N LEU A 483 21.52 -15.71 7.80
CA LEU A 483 22.74 -15.08 7.28
C LEU A 483 23.27 -13.98 8.21
N GLY A 484 22.42 -13.45 9.09
CA GLY A 484 22.76 -12.37 10.00
C GLY A 484 22.91 -11.00 9.31
N PRO A 485 23.23 -9.94 10.08
CA PRO A 485 23.45 -8.62 9.51
C PRO A 485 24.67 -8.63 8.55
N ALA A 486 24.68 -7.70 7.62
CA ALA A 486 25.85 -7.48 6.76
C ALA A 486 27.07 -7.11 7.63
N THR A 487 28.15 -7.83 7.44
CA THR A 487 29.45 -7.57 8.09
C THR A 487 30.14 -6.35 7.47
#